data_58b8ce540298a4e74c9804ddae86d238
#
_entry.id   58b8ce540298a4e74c9804ddae86d238
#
_cell.length_a   1.000
_cell.length_b   1.000
_cell.length_c   1.000
_cell.angle_alpha   90.00
_cell.angle_beta   90.00
_cell.angle_gamma   90.00
#
_symmetry.space_group_name_H-M   'P 1'
#
loop_
_entity.id
_entity.type
_entity.pdbx_description
1 polymer ?
#
loop_
_entity_poly.entity_id
_entity_poly.type
_entity_poly.pdbx_seq_one_letter_code
_entity_poly.pdbx_strand_id
1 'polypeptide(L)'
;ENSTAAINEGGVVNIYCWNDEFKGIYEKYAADIAKQHGVDVNFVIITSDNNAYQTNLDEALADQDEAIDDDKVDLFMIEADYAGKYVKSDVSLDVKKDIGLTDDDMSAQYQYTKDIVSDDGKLKGTTWQATPGLFAYRRSIAKQVLGTDDPDEVQKKLGTWSDFDNVAAQMHDAGYYMLSGYDDSYRAFSNNVSGKWVQDGKIVIDPSIQKWIDQTKDYSEKGYNNRTTLWSPQWSVDQGPDGNVFGFFYSTWGINFTLMGNSLADSNAPAEVGNGIYGDYAVCEGPQAYYWGGTWICAAKGTDNVPFIHDLMYRLTCEADTMKQITLDTQDYTNNQTAMEEIADSDYSSDFLGGQNHIALFAEAAKKIDMSNICDYDKDCNEQIQKAFHPYFDGDISYDEAMEDFYTRMKALEPELTH
;
A
#
# COMPACT_ATOMS: atom_id res chain seq x y z
N GLU A 1 23.60 31.39 11.18
CA GLU A 1 24.74 30.57 11.67
C GLU A 1 24.39 29.11 11.31
N ASN A 2 25.06 28.58 10.28
CA ASN A 2 24.99 27.20 9.90
C ASN A 2 25.62 26.36 11.05
N SER A 3 24.77 25.80 11.89
CA SER A 3 25.19 24.72 12.76
C SER A 3 25.44 23.50 11.86
N THR A 4 26.68 23.27 11.48
CA THR A 4 27.11 21.98 11.00
C THR A 4 26.96 21.02 12.16
N ALA A 5 25.82 20.29 12.22
CA ALA A 5 25.71 19.17 13.12
C ALA A 5 26.90 18.24 12.87
N ALA A 6 27.57 17.82 13.92
CA ALA A 6 28.72 16.93 13.81
C ALA A 6 28.27 15.63 13.12
N ILE A 7 29.01 15.24 12.07
CA ILE A 7 28.84 13.92 11.45
C ILE A 7 29.18 12.90 12.54
N ASN A 8 28.26 11.98 12.81
CA ASN A 8 28.46 10.91 13.80
C ASN A 8 29.36 9.83 13.17
N GLU A 9 30.66 10.06 13.14
CA GLU A 9 31.61 9.11 12.58
C GLU A 9 31.66 7.82 13.39
N GLY A 10 31.20 6.71 12.81
CA GLY A 10 31.21 5.40 13.41
C GLY A 10 30.02 5.08 14.33
N GLY A 11 28.97 5.88 14.30
CA GLY A 11 27.73 5.63 15.01
C GLY A 11 26.80 4.63 14.30
N VAL A 12 25.75 4.20 15.00
CA VAL A 12 24.73 3.29 14.48
C VAL A 12 23.46 4.07 14.17
N VAL A 13 22.85 3.76 13.02
CA VAL A 13 21.52 4.25 12.63
C VAL A 13 20.54 3.09 12.72
N ASN A 14 19.58 3.14 13.63
CA ASN A 14 18.53 2.12 13.78
C ASN A 14 17.28 2.50 12.99
N ILE A 15 16.85 1.61 12.08
CA ILE A 15 15.69 1.79 11.22
C ILE A 15 14.68 0.70 11.53
N TYR A 16 13.50 1.11 11.99
CA TYR A 16 12.40 0.20 12.34
C TYR A 16 11.44 0.01 11.16
N CYS A 17 11.20 -1.25 10.77
CA CYS A 17 10.32 -1.65 9.68
C CYS A 17 9.48 -2.86 10.10
N TRP A 18 8.35 -3.10 9.40
CA TRP A 18 7.54 -4.32 9.62
C TRP A 18 7.82 -5.45 8.62
N ASN A 19 8.59 -5.18 7.58
CA ASN A 19 9.08 -6.14 6.61
C ASN A 19 10.40 -5.66 6.01
N ASP A 20 10.94 -6.38 5.05
CA ASP A 20 12.23 -6.08 4.42
C ASP A 20 12.15 -5.22 3.14
N GLU A 21 10.98 -4.70 2.78
CA GLU A 21 10.80 -3.87 1.57
C GLU A 21 11.73 -2.64 1.59
N PHE A 22 11.67 -1.85 2.64
CA PHE A 22 12.51 -0.65 2.77
C PHE A 22 14.00 -0.98 2.81
N LYS A 23 14.37 -2.07 3.49
CA LYS A 23 15.75 -2.55 3.51
C LYS A 23 16.27 -2.82 2.11
N GLY A 24 15.48 -3.49 1.26
CA GLY A 24 15.83 -3.74 -0.14
C GLY A 24 16.00 -2.46 -0.96
N ILE A 25 15.11 -1.48 -0.79
CA ILE A 25 15.21 -0.16 -1.41
C ILE A 25 16.47 0.59 -0.96
N TYR A 26 16.73 0.61 0.34
CA TYR A 26 17.93 1.23 0.90
C TYR A 26 19.21 0.58 0.35
N GLU A 27 19.32 -0.73 0.42
CA GLU A 27 20.50 -1.46 -0.01
C GLU A 27 20.82 -1.23 -1.49
N LYS A 28 19.81 -1.13 -2.32
CA LYS A 28 19.99 -0.97 -3.77
C LYS A 28 20.27 0.48 -4.18
N TYR A 29 19.64 1.47 -3.55
CA TYR A 29 19.65 2.85 -4.03
C TYR A 29 20.32 3.87 -3.12
N ALA A 30 20.62 3.54 -1.88
CA ALA A 30 21.04 4.52 -0.89
C ALA A 30 22.15 4.04 0.07
N ALA A 31 22.63 2.81 -0.05
CA ALA A 31 23.63 2.27 0.88
C ALA A 31 24.95 3.03 0.92
N ASP A 32 25.30 3.74 -0.15
CA ASP A 32 26.51 4.58 -0.22
C ASP A 32 26.45 5.76 0.76
N ILE A 33 25.27 6.21 1.15
CA ILE A 33 25.08 7.35 2.07
C ILE A 33 25.68 7.00 3.45
N ALA A 34 25.54 5.77 3.90
CA ALA A 34 26.14 5.33 5.18
C ALA A 34 27.67 5.51 5.21
N LYS A 35 28.34 5.20 4.10
CA LYS A 35 29.77 5.42 3.97
C LYS A 35 30.15 6.90 4.00
N GLN A 36 29.35 7.74 3.36
CA GLN A 36 29.58 9.19 3.33
C GLN A 36 29.51 9.82 4.72
N HIS A 37 28.65 9.24 5.59
CA HIS A 37 28.43 9.72 6.96
C HIS A 37 29.21 8.92 8.02
N GLY A 38 29.92 7.86 7.64
CA GLY A 38 30.68 7.03 8.58
C GLY A 38 29.81 6.32 9.61
N VAL A 39 28.60 5.90 9.22
CA VAL A 39 27.63 5.22 10.10
C VAL A 39 27.36 3.79 9.66
N ASP A 40 27.00 2.94 10.62
CA ASP A 40 26.51 1.59 10.38
C ASP A 40 24.97 1.58 10.48
N VAL A 41 24.32 1.07 9.46
CA VAL A 41 22.84 0.99 9.44
C VAL A 41 22.38 -0.37 9.95
N ASN A 42 21.50 -0.34 10.94
CA ASN A 42 20.89 -1.52 11.54
C ASN A 42 19.36 -1.49 11.31
N PHE A 43 18.83 -2.54 10.67
CA PHE A 43 17.39 -2.70 10.46
C PHE A 43 16.78 -3.55 11.58
N VAL A 44 15.78 -2.99 12.27
CA VAL A 44 14.97 -3.69 13.26
C VAL A 44 13.63 -4.04 12.60
N ILE A 45 13.51 -5.30 12.17
CA ILE A 45 12.35 -5.78 11.42
C ILE A 45 11.48 -6.64 12.32
N ILE A 46 10.24 -6.19 12.53
CA ILE A 46 9.25 -6.83 13.41
C ILE A 46 7.93 -6.93 12.63
N THR A 47 7.34 -8.12 12.55
CA THR A 47 6.06 -8.32 11.85
C THR A 47 4.96 -7.38 12.35
N SER A 48 4.05 -6.98 11.46
CA SER A 48 2.85 -6.22 11.82
C SER A 48 1.74 -7.09 12.44
N ASP A 49 1.90 -8.41 12.43
CA ASP A 49 0.91 -9.34 12.99
C ASP A 49 0.66 -9.04 14.47
N ASN A 50 -0.61 -9.03 14.85
CA ASN A 50 -1.06 -8.73 16.22
C ASN A 50 -0.52 -7.39 16.76
N ASN A 51 -0.29 -6.42 15.90
CA ASN A 51 0.30 -5.11 16.25
C ASN A 51 1.71 -5.19 16.86
N ALA A 52 2.45 -6.27 16.64
CA ALA A 52 3.77 -6.46 17.24
C ALA A 52 4.75 -5.35 16.85
N TYR A 53 4.77 -4.95 15.58
CA TYR A 53 5.62 -3.84 15.12
C TYR A 53 5.34 -2.55 15.89
N GLN A 54 4.09 -2.11 15.97
CA GLN A 54 3.73 -0.87 16.66
C GLN A 54 4.04 -0.97 18.16
N THR A 55 3.76 -2.10 18.80
CA THR A 55 4.04 -2.30 20.23
C THR A 55 5.54 -2.15 20.52
N ASN A 56 6.38 -2.82 19.75
CA ASN A 56 7.84 -2.73 19.95
C ASN A 56 8.40 -1.35 19.62
N LEU A 57 7.89 -0.71 18.57
CA LEU A 57 8.27 0.66 18.22
C LEU A 57 7.88 1.66 19.32
N ASP A 58 6.67 1.55 19.84
CA ASP A 58 6.18 2.44 20.91
C ASP A 58 7.04 2.30 22.18
N GLU A 59 7.41 1.09 22.55
CA GLU A 59 8.33 0.83 23.68
C GLU A 59 9.70 1.47 23.45
N ALA A 60 10.28 1.27 22.26
CA ALA A 60 11.57 1.86 21.93
C ALA A 60 11.54 3.40 21.92
N LEU A 61 10.46 3.99 21.37
CA LEU A 61 10.29 5.45 21.36
C LEU A 61 10.05 6.02 22.78
N ALA A 62 9.39 5.25 23.66
CA ALA A 62 9.21 5.66 25.06
C ALA A 62 10.54 5.70 25.83
N ASP A 63 11.46 4.81 25.49
CA ASP A 63 12.79 4.73 26.15
C ASP A 63 13.85 5.63 25.47
N GLN A 64 13.46 6.40 24.43
CA GLN A 64 14.38 7.18 23.59
C GLN A 64 15.31 8.13 24.36
N ASP A 65 14.79 8.83 25.38
CA ASP A 65 15.55 9.81 26.15
C ASP A 65 16.61 9.15 27.06
N GLU A 66 16.40 7.89 27.45
CA GLU A 66 17.29 7.14 28.32
C GLU A 66 18.30 6.27 27.52
N ALA A 67 18.04 6.07 26.22
CA ALA A 67 18.89 5.25 25.36
C ALA A 67 20.22 5.95 25.07
N ILE A 68 21.31 5.17 25.01
CA ILE A 68 22.58 5.65 24.46
C ILE A 68 22.42 5.90 22.96
N ASP A 69 23.29 6.72 22.38
CA ASP A 69 23.15 7.14 20.97
C ASP A 69 23.04 5.97 20.00
N ASP A 70 23.84 4.92 20.16
CA ASP A 70 23.80 3.76 19.27
C ASP A 70 22.56 2.86 19.45
N ASP A 71 21.78 3.03 20.50
CA ASP A 71 20.55 2.27 20.77
C ASP A 71 19.27 3.06 20.46
N LYS A 72 19.38 4.34 20.09
CA LYS A 72 18.24 5.19 19.75
C LYS A 72 17.53 4.71 18.49
N VAL A 73 16.22 4.95 18.45
CA VAL A 73 15.47 4.92 17.18
C VAL A 73 15.86 6.14 16.38
N ASP A 74 16.33 5.97 15.16
CA ASP A 74 16.67 7.09 14.26
C ASP A 74 15.60 7.30 13.21
N LEU A 75 15.19 6.22 12.55
CA LEU A 75 14.12 6.20 11.56
C LEU A 75 13.13 5.10 11.88
N PHE A 76 11.88 5.35 11.59
CA PHE A 76 10.84 4.35 11.64
C PHE A 76 9.84 4.52 10.51
N MET A 77 9.38 3.38 9.99
CA MET A 77 8.40 3.35 8.93
C MET A 77 6.99 3.31 9.51
N ILE A 78 6.07 4.02 8.86
CA ILE A 78 4.65 3.99 9.18
C ILE A 78 3.83 3.73 7.92
N GLU A 79 2.67 3.11 8.10
CA GLU A 79 1.69 2.87 7.05
C GLU A 79 0.53 3.87 7.15
N ALA A 80 -0.16 4.09 6.03
CA ALA A 80 -1.29 5.00 5.92
C ALA A 80 -2.37 4.79 7.01
N ASP A 81 -2.71 3.55 7.29
CA ASP A 81 -3.83 3.20 8.18
C ASP A 81 -3.61 3.61 9.65
N TYR A 82 -2.35 3.81 10.08
CA TYR A 82 -2.03 4.24 11.44
C TYR A 82 -1.08 5.44 11.51
N ALA A 83 -0.90 6.14 10.41
CA ALA A 83 0.00 7.30 10.34
C ALA A 83 -0.32 8.36 11.40
N GLY A 84 -1.59 8.64 11.63
CA GLY A 84 -2.05 9.69 12.56
C GLY A 84 -1.53 9.53 13.98
N LYS A 85 -1.40 8.30 14.46
CA LYS A 85 -0.86 8.01 15.81
C LYS A 85 0.54 8.61 16.02
N TYR A 86 1.42 8.46 15.03
CA TYR A 86 2.80 8.94 15.11
C TYR A 86 2.96 10.39 14.65
N VAL A 87 2.17 10.80 13.67
CA VAL A 87 2.20 12.15 13.09
C VAL A 87 1.72 13.21 14.09
N LYS A 88 0.68 12.91 14.86
CA LYS A 88 0.13 13.79 15.89
C LYS A 88 0.95 13.81 17.19
N SER A 89 1.88 12.88 17.32
CA SER A 89 2.80 12.78 18.46
C SER A 89 4.06 13.60 18.21
N ASP A 90 4.73 13.99 19.29
CA ASP A 90 6.03 14.65 19.23
C ASP A 90 7.21 13.66 18.99
N VAL A 91 6.95 12.36 18.89
CA VAL A 91 7.98 11.36 18.58
C VAL A 91 8.54 11.47 17.17
N SER A 92 7.81 12.11 16.25
CA SER A 92 8.23 12.35 14.87
C SER A 92 8.73 13.78 14.70
N LEU A 93 9.88 13.94 14.07
CA LEU A 93 10.45 15.24 13.74
C LEU A 93 9.77 15.88 12.53
N ASP A 94 9.79 17.21 12.47
CA ASP A 94 9.37 17.98 11.29
C ASP A 94 10.43 17.84 10.19
N VAL A 95 10.03 17.24 9.06
CA VAL A 95 10.92 16.98 7.92
C VAL A 95 11.51 18.27 7.35
N LYS A 96 10.77 19.37 7.37
CA LYS A 96 11.28 20.67 6.87
C LYS A 96 12.16 21.37 7.91
N LYS A 97 11.65 21.57 9.09
CA LYS A 97 12.32 22.36 10.14
C LYS A 97 13.49 21.62 10.78
N ASP A 98 13.28 20.34 11.14
CA ASP A 98 14.27 19.58 11.92
C ASP A 98 15.26 18.81 11.02
N ILE A 99 14.77 18.29 9.88
CA ILE A 99 15.61 17.52 8.95
C ILE A 99 16.19 18.41 7.85
N GLY A 100 15.46 19.41 7.39
CA GLY A 100 15.97 20.43 6.45
C GLY A 100 15.62 20.16 4.99
N LEU A 101 14.66 19.28 4.67
CA LEU A 101 14.09 19.19 3.33
C LEU A 101 13.23 20.42 3.06
N THR A 102 13.40 21.01 1.88
CA THR A 102 12.67 22.23 1.48
C THR A 102 11.43 21.91 0.67
N ASP A 103 10.52 22.87 0.55
CA ASP A 103 9.37 22.76 -0.34
C ASP A 103 9.80 22.55 -1.80
N ASP A 104 10.90 23.16 -2.21
CA ASP A 104 11.48 22.97 -3.55
C ASP A 104 11.96 21.52 -3.75
N ASP A 105 12.65 20.94 -2.76
CA ASP A 105 13.10 19.55 -2.81
C ASP A 105 11.91 18.58 -3.02
N MET A 106 10.79 18.87 -2.39
CA MET A 106 9.58 18.03 -2.39
C MET A 106 8.53 18.46 -3.41
N SER A 107 8.85 19.40 -4.31
CA SER A 107 7.86 20.01 -5.22
C SER A 107 7.24 19.04 -6.22
N ALA A 108 7.94 17.96 -6.57
CA ALA A 108 7.45 16.94 -7.48
C ALA A 108 6.62 15.84 -6.80
N GLN A 109 6.53 15.84 -5.46
CA GLN A 109 5.72 14.87 -4.71
C GLN A 109 4.22 15.17 -4.86
N TYR A 110 3.40 14.12 -4.83
CA TYR A 110 1.94 14.27 -4.80
C TYR A 110 1.48 14.86 -3.47
N GLN A 111 0.57 15.83 -3.52
CA GLN A 111 0.09 16.53 -2.32
C GLN A 111 -0.55 15.58 -1.30
N TYR A 112 -1.34 14.59 -1.73
CA TYR A 112 -1.97 13.64 -0.82
C TYR A 112 -0.96 12.86 0.02
N THR A 113 0.25 12.59 -0.50
CA THR A 113 1.30 11.89 0.26
C THR A 113 1.89 12.74 1.36
N LYS A 114 1.79 14.06 1.26
CA LYS A 114 2.18 15.00 2.31
C LYS A 114 1.04 15.22 3.31
N ASP A 115 -0.20 15.27 2.84
CA ASP A 115 -1.37 15.54 3.69
C ASP A 115 -1.54 14.47 4.78
N ILE A 116 -1.33 13.21 4.45
CA ILE A 116 -1.47 12.09 5.41
C ILE A 116 -0.48 12.16 6.57
N VAL A 117 0.67 12.79 6.36
CA VAL A 117 1.74 12.92 7.38
C VAL A 117 1.92 14.36 7.87
N SER A 118 0.94 15.19 7.66
CA SER A 118 0.92 16.57 8.13
C SER A 118 0.01 16.73 9.35
N ASP A 119 0.49 17.46 10.35
CA ASP A 119 -0.28 17.84 11.54
C ASP A 119 0.12 19.25 11.97
N ASP A 120 -0.87 20.12 12.17
CA ASP A 120 -0.68 21.50 12.61
C ASP A 120 0.42 22.27 11.81
N GLY A 121 0.38 22.11 10.49
CA GLY A 121 1.35 22.76 9.59
C GLY A 121 2.75 22.16 9.57
N LYS A 122 2.99 21.07 10.27
CA LYS A 122 4.25 20.34 10.32
C LYS A 122 4.17 19.11 9.43
N LEU A 123 5.21 18.86 8.63
CA LEU A 123 5.36 17.66 7.83
C LEU A 123 6.20 16.63 8.61
N LYS A 124 5.60 15.50 9.00
CA LYS A 124 6.19 14.53 9.92
C LYS A 124 6.76 13.26 9.26
N GLY A 125 6.74 13.21 7.95
CA GLY A 125 7.28 12.08 7.21
C GLY A 125 7.34 12.36 5.72
N THR A 126 7.97 11.47 4.98
CA THR A 126 8.05 11.52 3.52
C THR A 126 8.07 10.11 2.95
N THR A 127 7.72 9.94 1.66
CA THR A 127 7.62 8.61 1.05
C THR A 127 8.14 8.60 -0.38
N TRP A 128 8.67 7.45 -0.80
CA TRP A 128 8.99 7.17 -2.21
C TRP A 128 7.78 6.61 -2.98
N GLN A 129 6.74 6.14 -2.29
CA GLN A 129 5.59 5.47 -2.89
C GLN A 129 4.39 6.40 -3.05
N ALA A 130 3.72 6.29 -4.19
CA ALA A 130 2.43 6.95 -4.42
C ALA A 130 1.24 6.00 -4.28
N THR A 131 1.46 4.69 -4.37
CA THR A 131 0.53 3.58 -4.12
C THR A 131 -0.86 3.69 -4.76
N PRO A 132 -1.01 4.14 -6.03
CA PRO A 132 -2.30 4.11 -6.68
C PRO A 132 -2.80 2.68 -6.84
N GLY A 133 -4.10 2.49 -6.64
CA GLY A 133 -4.76 1.21 -6.82
C GLY A 133 -4.92 0.86 -8.29
N LEU A 134 -4.99 -0.43 -8.56
CA LEU A 134 -5.19 -0.98 -9.90
C LEU A 134 -6.05 -2.24 -9.87
N PHE A 135 -6.60 -2.61 -11.02
CA PHE A 135 -7.19 -3.91 -11.27
C PHE A 135 -6.30 -4.68 -12.26
N ALA A 136 -5.64 -5.74 -11.78
CA ALA A 136 -4.82 -6.62 -12.61
C ALA A 136 -5.67 -7.78 -13.12
N TYR A 137 -5.67 -8.02 -14.44
CA TYR A 137 -6.48 -9.07 -15.03
C TYR A 137 -5.65 -9.96 -15.96
N ARG A 138 -6.12 -11.19 -16.10
CA ARG A 138 -5.57 -12.19 -17.01
C ARG A 138 -5.97 -11.86 -18.44
N ARG A 139 -5.00 -11.54 -19.31
CA ARG A 139 -5.23 -11.21 -20.73
C ARG A 139 -5.91 -12.34 -21.50
N SER A 140 -5.46 -13.58 -21.31
CA SER A 140 -6.03 -14.74 -22.00
C SER A 140 -7.50 -14.96 -21.64
N ILE A 141 -7.87 -14.76 -20.39
CA ILE A 141 -9.26 -14.87 -19.93
C ILE A 141 -10.10 -13.71 -20.49
N ALA A 142 -9.59 -12.48 -20.46
CA ALA A 142 -10.26 -11.33 -21.05
C ALA A 142 -10.56 -11.54 -22.54
N LYS A 143 -9.58 -12.01 -23.28
CA LYS A 143 -9.74 -12.28 -24.71
C LYS A 143 -10.78 -13.36 -24.98
N GLN A 144 -10.77 -14.42 -24.21
CA GLN A 144 -11.73 -15.51 -24.34
C GLN A 144 -13.17 -15.07 -24.04
N VAL A 145 -13.38 -14.35 -22.96
CA VAL A 145 -14.73 -14.03 -22.42
C VAL A 145 -15.26 -12.70 -22.94
N LEU A 146 -14.39 -11.69 -23.02
CA LEU A 146 -14.75 -10.32 -23.39
C LEU A 146 -14.44 -9.99 -24.86
N GLY A 147 -13.70 -10.82 -25.54
CA GLY A 147 -13.31 -10.63 -26.94
C GLY A 147 -12.13 -9.68 -27.14
N THR A 148 -11.52 -9.17 -26.09
CA THR A 148 -10.38 -8.26 -26.12
C THR A 148 -9.54 -8.41 -24.86
N ASP A 149 -8.25 -8.20 -24.98
CA ASP A 149 -7.32 -8.10 -23.85
C ASP A 149 -6.67 -6.70 -23.74
N ASP A 150 -7.05 -5.80 -24.63
CA ASP A 150 -6.56 -4.41 -24.62
C ASP A 150 -7.00 -3.67 -23.35
N PRO A 151 -6.07 -3.05 -22.58
CA PRO A 151 -6.39 -2.41 -21.31
C PRO A 151 -7.45 -1.31 -21.41
N ASP A 152 -7.45 -0.51 -22.47
CA ASP A 152 -8.42 0.56 -22.65
C ASP A 152 -9.83 0.02 -22.93
N GLU A 153 -9.92 -1.04 -23.75
CA GLU A 153 -11.18 -1.69 -24.07
C GLU A 153 -11.73 -2.48 -22.86
N VAL A 154 -10.87 -3.15 -22.10
CA VAL A 154 -11.26 -3.84 -20.86
C VAL A 154 -11.73 -2.83 -19.83
N GLN A 155 -11.05 -1.70 -19.68
CA GLN A 155 -11.46 -0.63 -18.75
C GLN A 155 -12.88 -0.13 -19.06
N LYS A 156 -13.24 0.03 -20.31
CA LYS A 156 -14.62 0.43 -20.70
C LYS A 156 -15.68 -0.54 -20.21
N LYS A 157 -15.35 -1.82 -20.10
CA LYS A 157 -16.24 -2.89 -19.60
C LYS A 157 -16.28 -2.99 -18.08
N LEU A 158 -15.34 -2.36 -17.37
CA LEU A 158 -15.17 -2.41 -15.92
C LEU A 158 -15.37 -1.04 -15.25
N GLY A 159 -15.73 -0.01 -15.99
CA GLY A 159 -15.67 1.39 -15.55
C GLY A 159 -16.69 1.81 -14.49
N THR A 160 -17.69 0.99 -14.20
CA THR A 160 -18.65 1.17 -13.12
C THR A 160 -18.83 -0.15 -12.36
N TRP A 161 -19.32 -0.07 -11.11
CA TRP A 161 -19.62 -1.30 -10.36
C TRP A 161 -20.73 -2.13 -11.01
N SER A 162 -21.68 -1.51 -11.68
CA SER A 162 -22.70 -2.24 -12.45
C SER A 162 -22.10 -2.99 -13.63
N ASP A 163 -21.20 -2.36 -14.38
CA ASP A 163 -20.46 -3.02 -15.46
C ASP A 163 -19.54 -4.13 -14.92
N PHE A 164 -18.90 -3.90 -13.79
CA PHE A 164 -18.07 -4.90 -13.11
C PHE A 164 -18.90 -6.13 -12.74
N ASP A 165 -20.08 -5.96 -12.17
CA ASP A 165 -21.01 -7.04 -11.85
C ASP A 165 -21.45 -7.82 -13.10
N ASN A 166 -21.68 -7.14 -14.22
CA ASN A 166 -22.02 -7.78 -15.49
C ASN A 166 -20.88 -8.66 -16.01
N VAL A 167 -19.65 -8.19 -15.91
CA VAL A 167 -18.46 -8.98 -16.27
C VAL A 167 -18.30 -10.17 -15.32
N ALA A 168 -18.57 -10.00 -14.03
CA ALA A 168 -18.53 -11.08 -13.06
C ALA A 168 -19.45 -12.23 -13.45
N ALA A 169 -20.69 -11.94 -13.91
CA ALA A 169 -21.61 -12.93 -14.40
C ALA A 169 -21.11 -13.63 -15.66
N GLN A 170 -20.53 -12.90 -16.61
CA GLN A 170 -19.92 -13.49 -17.81
C GLN A 170 -18.75 -14.41 -17.49
N MET A 171 -17.91 -14.02 -16.54
CA MET A 171 -16.78 -14.86 -16.09
C MET A 171 -17.28 -16.16 -15.47
N HIS A 172 -18.29 -16.09 -14.59
CA HIS A 172 -18.90 -17.26 -13.98
C HIS A 172 -19.48 -18.22 -15.03
N ASP A 173 -20.21 -17.70 -16.02
CA ASP A 173 -20.78 -18.49 -17.11
C ASP A 173 -19.72 -19.21 -17.95
N ALA A 174 -18.53 -18.63 -18.02
CA ALA A 174 -17.39 -19.21 -18.73
C ALA A 174 -16.51 -20.15 -17.86
N GLY A 175 -16.86 -20.32 -16.57
CA GLY A 175 -16.13 -21.19 -15.63
C GLY A 175 -14.99 -20.53 -14.88
N TYR A 176 -14.99 -19.20 -14.81
CA TYR A 176 -13.99 -18.42 -14.05
C TYR A 176 -14.61 -17.70 -12.87
N TYR A 177 -13.79 -17.44 -11.85
CA TYR A 177 -14.12 -16.49 -10.79
C TYR A 177 -13.77 -15.06 -11.25
N MET A 178 -14.61 -14.11 -10.90
CA MET A 178 -14.30 -12.68 -11.13
C MET A 178 -13.17 -12.20 -10.23
N LEU A 179 -13.22 -12.58 -8.95
CA LEU A 179 -12.26 -12.25 -7.89
C LEU A 179 -11.84 -13.51 -7.14
N SER A 180 -10.72 -13.43 -6.42
CA SER A 180 -10.24 -14.52 -5.58
C SER A 180 -11.04 -14.64 -4.27
N GLY A 181 -11.22 -13.55 -3.54
CA GLY A 181 -11.77 -13.65 -2.21
C GLY A 181 -12.58 -12.47 -1.70
N TYR A 182 -12.86 -12.56 -0.41
CA TYR A 182 -13.75 -11.65 0.32
C TYR A 182 -13.23 -10.22 0.40
N ASP A 183 -11.92 -10.07 0.51
CA ASP A 183 -11.29 -8.79 0.82
C ASP A 183 -10.81 -8.07 -0.43
N ASP A 184 -10.89 -8.69 -1.59
CA ASP A 184 -10.26 -8.22 -2.83
C ASP A 184 -10.71 -6.82 -3.22
N SER A 185 -12.00 -6.52 -3.18
CA SER A 185 -12.55 -5.22 -3.54
C SER A 185 -12.62 -4.23 -2.37
N TYR A 186 -12.24 -4.65 -1.18
CA TYR A 186 -12.45 -3.87 0.05
C TYR A 186 -11.85 -2.46 -0.03
N ARG A 187 -10.61 -2.33 -0.46
CA ARG A 187 -9.89 -1.04 -0.52
C ARG A 187 -10.54 -0.06 -1.50
N ALA A 188 -11.09 -0.55 -2.61
CA ALA A 188 -11.81 0.32 -3.54
C ALA A 188 -13.05 0.95 -2.90
N PHE A 189 -13.70 0.26 -1.98
CA PHE A 189 -14.82 0.80 -1.21
C PHE A 189 -14.38 1.63 0.00
N SER A 190 -13.43 1.14 0.78
CA SER A 190 -13.01 1.80 2.01
C SER A 190 -12.28 3.14 1.77
N ASN A 191 -11.64 3.30 0.63
CA ASN A 191 -11.01 4.57 0.25
C ASN A 191 -12.02 5.62 -0.28
N ASN A 192 -13.23 5.22 -0.58
CA ASN A 192 -14.24 6.09 -1.17
C ASN A 192 -15.44 6.32 -0.23
N VAL A 193 -15.16 6.34 1.05
CA VAL A 193 -16.14 6.65 2.09
C VAL A 193 -16.52 8.12 2.09
N SER A 194 -17.76 8.42 2.48
CA SER A 194 -18.28 9.78 2.60
C SER A 194 -17.94 10.44 3.94
N GLY A 195 -17.47 9.68 4.91
CA GLY A 195 -17.09 10.14 6.23
C GLY A 195 -16.15 9.19 6.93
N LYS A 196 -15.54 9.66 8.03
CA LYS A 196 -14.60 8.89 8.83
C LYS A 196 -15.27 7.72 9.54
N TRP A 197 -14.49 6.65 9.81
CA TRP A 197 -14.94 5.52 10.63
C TRP A 197 -15.44 5.92 12.02
N VAL A 198 -14.80 6.91 12.62
CA VAL A 198 -15.18 7.41 13.95
C VAL A 198 -15.51 8.88 13.88
N GLN A 199 -16.71 9.22 14.34
CA GLN A 199 -17.24 10.58 14.39
C GLN A 199 -17.76 10.82 15.81
N ASP A 200 -17.21 11.82 16.49
CA ASP A 200 -17.56 12.16 17.89
C ASP A 200 -17.50 10.95 18.85
N GLY A 201 -16.48 10.11 18.72
CA GLY A 201 -16.28 8.91 19.52
C GLY A 201 -17.20 7.74 19.18
N LYS A 202 -17.98 7.85 18.11
CA LYS A 202 -18.92 6.83 17.67
C LYS A 202 -18.45 6.17 16.37
N ILE A 203 -18.49 4.84 16.31
CA ILE A 203 -18.23 4.06 15.07
C ILE A 203 -19.41 4.26 14.12
N VAL A 204 -19.11 4.65 12.87
CA VAL A 204 -20.08 4.86 11.80
C VAL A 204 -19.75 3.98 10.62
N ILE A 205 -20.67 3.11 10.26
CA ILE A 205 -20.55 2.28 9.04
C ILE A 205 -20.96 3.13 7.84
N ASP A 206 -19.98 3.50 7.02
CA ASP A 206 -20.22 4.29 5.81
C ASP A 206 -21.01 3.49 4.77
N PRO A 207 -21.87 4.12 3.98
CA PRO A 207 -22.57 3.44 2.87
C PRO A 207 -21.64 2.72 1.89
N SER A 208 -20.42 3.20 1.70
CA SER A 208 -19.42 2.52 0.85
C SER A 208 -18.97 1.19 1.45
N ILE A 209 -18.79 1.11 2.76
CA ILE A 209 -18.48 -0.13 3.44
C ILE A 209 -19.65 -1.12 3.35
N GLN A 210 -20.89 -0.63 3.50
CA GLN A 210 -22.07 -1.46 3.31
C GLN A 210 -22.15 -2.03 1.88
N LYS A 211 -21.78 -1.26 0.87
CA LYS A 211 -21.73 -1.74 -0.53
C LYS A 211 -20.72 -2.87 -0.71
N TRP A 212 -19.56 -2.80 -0.05
CA TRP A 212 -18.61 -3.91 -0.05
C TRP A 212 -19.22 -5.17 0.56
N ILE A 213 -19.90 -5.04 1.70
CA ILE A 213 -20.58 -6.16 2.37
C ILE A 213 -21.61 -6.80 1.43
N ASP A 214 -22.47 -5.97 0.82
CA ASP A 214 -23.54 -6.42 -0.05
C ASP A 214 -22.99 -7.09 -1.33
N GLN A 215 -21.99 -6.49 -1.98
CA GLN A 215 -21.35 -7.07 -3.17
C GLN A 215 -20.68 -8.40 -2.85
N THR A 216 -19.91 -8.46 -1.78
CA THR A 216 -19.14 -9.64 -1.42
C THR A 216 -20.06 -10.80 -1.02
N LYS A 217 -21.17 -10.50 -0.34
CA LYS A 217 -22.22 -11.51 -0.06
C LYS A 217 -22.83 -12.05 -1.34
N ASP A 218 -23.20 -11.16 -2.24
CA ASP A 218 -23.77 -11.53 -3.55
C ASP A 218 -22.80 -12.40 -4.36
N TYR A 219 -21.53 -11.97 -4.45
CA TYR A 219 -20.50 -12.72 -5.17
C TYR A 219 -20.21 -14.09 -4.56
N SER A 220 -20.20 -14.18 -3.23
CA SER A 220 -19.99 -15.44 -2.53
C SER A 220 -21.14 -16.43 -2.77
N GLU A 221 -22.40 -15.95 -2.71
CA GLU A 221 -23.57 -16.76 -2.97
C GLU A 221 -23.68 -17.23 -4.43
N LYS A 222 -23.30 -16.37 -5.37
CA LYS A 222 -23.33 -16.68 -6.81
C LYS A 222 -22.11 -17.47 -7.31
N GLY A 223 -21.08 -17.62 -6.48
CA GLY A 223 -19.84 -18.28 -6.88
C GLY A 223 -18.97 -17.42 -7.81
N TYR A 224 -19.01 -16.10 -7.67
CA TYR A 224 -18.18 -15.17 -8.43
C TYR A 224 -16.80 -14.95 -7.81
N ASN A 225 -16.59 -15.37 -6.58
CA ASN A 225 -15.29 -15.42 -5.93
C ASN A 225 -14.95 -16.83 -5.43
N ASN A 226 -13.66 -17.09 -5.20
CA ASN A 226 -13.16 -18.37 -4.71
C ASN A 226 -13.07 -18.46 -3.18
N ARG A 227 -13.68 -17.52 -2.46
CA ARG A 227 -13.76 -17.48 -0.99
C ARG A 227 -12.42 -17.54 -0.27
N THR A 228 -11.40 -16.91 -0.85
CA THR A 228 -10.10 -16.78 -0.21
C THR A 228 -10.02 -15.57 0.70
N THR A 229 -9.02 -15.55 1.57
CA THR A 229 -8.61 -14.36 2.30
C THR A 229 -7.31 -13.82 1.73
N LEU A 230 -7.09 -12.51 1.81
CA LEU A 230 -5.83 -11.89 1.38
C LEU A 230 -4.63 -12.55 2.07
N TRP A 231 -3.56 -12.74 1.32
CA TRP A 231 -2.30 -13.32 1.77
C TRP A 231 -2.38 -14.80 2.13
N SER A 232 -3.53 -15.46 1.94
CA SER A 232 -3.63 -16.90 2.13
C SER A 232 -2.90 -17.66 1.01
N PRO A 233 -2.51 -18.93 1.25
CA PRO A 233 -1.90 -19.75 0.21
C PRO A 233 -2.77 -19.89 -1.05
N GLN A 234 -4.07 -20.05 -0.90
CA GLN A 234 -4.98 -20.18 -2.03
C GLN A 234 -5.11 -18.88 -2.83
N TRP A 235 -5.10 -17.72 -2.19
CA TRP A 235 -5.05 -16.43 -2.87
C TRP A 235 -3.80 -16.31 -3.75
N SER A 236 -2.66 -16.75 -3.29
CA SER A 236 -1.43 -16.80 -4.07
C SER A 236 -1.51 -17.77 -5.25
N VAL A 237 -2.08 -18.95 -5.04
CA VAL A 237 -2.30 -19.95 -6.12
C VAL A 237 -3.24 -19.41 -7.18
N ASP A 238 -4.27 -18.69 -6.80
CA ASP A 238 -5.25 -18.09 -7.72
C ASP A 238 -4.63 -17.09 -8.70
N GLN A 239 -3.50 -16.52 -8.37
CA GLN A 239 -2.74 -15.58 -9.21
C GLN A 239 -1.82 -16.26 -10.22
N GLY A 240 -1.64 -17.55 -10.09
CA GLY A 240 -0.70 -18.34 -10.86
C GLY A 240 -1.33 -19.19 -11.97
N PRO A 241 -0.51 -20.07 -12.58
CA PRO A 241 -0.93 -20.89 -13.72
C PRO A 241 -2.05 -21.89 -13.40
N ASP A 242 -2.21 -22.26 -12.14
CA ASP A 242 -3.26 -23.18 -11.67
C ASP A 242 -4.55 -22.46 -11.23
N GLY A 243 -4.58 -21.12 -11.30
CA GLY A 243 -5.72 -20.31 -10.89
C GLY A 243 -6.75 -20.12 -12.00
N ASN A 244 -8.03 -19.99 -11.59
CA ASN A 244 -9.16 -19.70 -12.48
C ASN A 244 -9.81 -18.33 -12.17
N VAL A 245 -9.04 -17.40 -11.66
CA VAL A 245 -9.50 -16.06 -11.29
C VAL A 245 -9.17 -15.06 -12.39
N PHE A 246 -10.16 -14.27 -12.81
CA PHE A 246 -10.01 -13.26 -13.85
C PHE A 246 -9.10 -12.12 -13.42
N GLY A 247 -9.31 -11.56 -12.23
CA GLY A 247 -8.56 -10.40 -11.82
C GLY A 247 -8.45 -10.17 -10.32
N PHE A 248 -7.59 -9.22 -9.98
CA PHE A 248 -7.20 -8.90 -8.61
C PHE A 248 -7.13 -7.39 -8.43
N PHE A 249 -7.71 -6.88 -7.36
CA PHE A 249 -7.43 -5.53 -6.91
C PHE A 249 -6.06 -5.52 -6.23
N TYR A 250 -5.20 -4.62 -6.69
CA TYR A 250 -3.83 -4.47 -6.20
C TYR A 250 -3.47 -2.99 -6.03
N SER A 251 -2.26 -2.74 -5.65
CA SER A 251 -1.56 -1.47 -5.80
C SER A 251 -0.31 -1.69 -6.66
N THR A 252 0.27 -0.63 -7.16
CA THR A 252 1.44 -0.69 -8.03
C THR A 252 2.64 -1.39 -7.39
N TRP A 253 2.81 -1.28 -6.06
CA TRP A 253 3.84 -2.02 -5.33
C TRP A 253 3.62 -3.54 -5.38
N GLY A 254 2.39 -3.99 -5.52
CA GLY A 254 2.04 -5.41 -5.54
C GLY A 254 2.50 -6.14 -6.80
N ILE A 255 2.75 -5.44 -7.90
CA ILE A 255 3.20 -6.05 -9.16
C ILE A 255 4.51 -6.81 -8.92
N ASN A 256 5.52 -6.15 -8.43
CA ASN A 256 6.83 -6.76 -8.17
C ASN A 256 6.87 -7.53 -6.85
N PHE A 257 6.15 -7.08 -5.84
CA PHE A 257 6.21 -7.64 -4.49
C PHE A 257 5.59 -9.05 -4.42
N THR A 258 4.46 -9.29 -5.09
CA THR A 258 3.74 -10.57 -5.00
C THR A 258 3.25 -11.13 -6.33
N LEU A 259 2.61 -10.32 -7.17
CA LEU A 259 1.90 -10.81 -8.35
C LEU A 259 2.86 -11.50 -9.35
N MET A 260 4.01 -10.89 -9.59
CA MET A 260 5.01 -11.44 -10.50
C MET A 260 5.51 -12.81 -10.02
N GLY A 261 5.87 -12.93 -8.74
CA GLY A 261 6.30 -14.21 -8.15
C GLY A 261 5.21 -15.29 -8.21
N ASN A 262 3.97 -14.92 -7.88
CA ASN A 262 2.85 -15.84 -7.90
C ASN A 262 2.45 -16.29 -9.31
N SER A 263 2.80 -15.55 -10.35
CA SER A 263 2.54 -15.90 -11.75
C SER A 263 3.41 -17.03 -12.28
N LEU A 264 4.53 -17.32 -11.62
CA LEU A 264 5.53 -18.28 -12.09
C LEU A 264 5.11 -19.73 -11.81
N ALA A 265 5.41 -20.62 -12.76
CA ALA A 265 5.30 -22.07 -12.55
C ALA A 265 6.50 -22.62 -11.76
N ASP A 266 7.68 -22.04 -11.96
CA ASP A 266 8.93 -22.41 -11.28
C ASP A 266 9.59 -21.14 -10.71
N SER A 267 9.53 -21.00 -9.39
CA SER A 267 10.14 -19.87 -8.68
C SER A 267 11.67 -19.86 -8.71
N ASN A 268 12.31 -20.97 -9.09
CA ASN A 268 13.77 -21.08 -9.20
C ASN A 268 14.27 -20.79 -10.62
N ALA A 269 13.37 -20.70 -11.60
CA ALA A 269 13.69 -20.30 -12.96
C ALA A 269 13.55 -18.78 -13.14
N PRO A 270 14.15 -18.19 -14.18
CA PRO A 270 14.00 -16.76 -14.45
C PRO A 270 12.54 -16.33 -14.58
N ALA A 271 12.22 -15.14 -14.04
CA ALA A 271 10.92 -14.51 -14.16
C ALA A 271 10.81 -13.84 -15.55
N GLU A 272 10.33 -14.59 -16.51
CA GLU A 272 10.22 -14.17 -17.90
C GLU A 272 9.07 -14.87 -18.61
N VAL A 273 8.70 -14.39 -19.80
CA VAL A 273 7.68 -15.03 -20.65
C VAL A 273 8.07 -16.47 -20.96
N GLY A 274 7.17 -17.40 -20.70
CA GLY A 274 7.39 -18.84 -20.79
C GLY A 274 7.47 -19.54 -19.44
N ASN A 275 7.66 -18.80 -18.35
CA ASN A 275 7.56 -19.33 -17.00
C ASN A 275 6.17 -19.05 -16.41
N GLY A 276 5.33 -20.09 -16.32
CA GLY A 276 3.96 -19.97 -15.85
C GLY A 276 3.12 -19.04 -16.73
N ILE A 277 2.48 -18.07 -16.11
CA ILE A 277 1.65 -17.08 -16.80
C ILE A 277 2.28 -15.68 -16.79
N TYR A 278 3.59 -15.61 -16.58
CA TYR A 278 4.32 -14.35 -16.71
C TYR A 278 4.09 -13.76 -18.11
N GLY A 279 3.63 -12.50 -18.15
CA GLY A 279 3.26 -11.82 -19.40
C GLY A 279 1.78 -11.91 -19.78
N ASP A 280 0.96 -12.68 -19.05
CA ASP A 280 -0.49 -12.80 -19.27
C ASP A 280 -1.35 -11.85 -18.42
N TYR A 281 -0.73 -10.95 -17.66
CA TYR A 281 -1.44 -9.89 -16.96
C TYR A 281 -1.42 -8.58 -17.72
N ALA A 282 -2.46 -7.80 -17.52
CA ALA A 282 -2.51 -6.36 -17.80
C ALA A 282 -3.18 -5.67 -16.63
N VAL A 283 -3.08 -4.36 -16.58
CA VAL A 283 -3.72 -3.56 -15.52
C VAL A 283 -4.60 -2.48 -16.12
N CYS A 284 -5.67 -2.15 -15.39
CA CYS A 284 -6.53 -1.00 -15.67
C CYS A 284 -6.93 -0.35 -14.33
N GLU A 285 -7.60 0.79 -14.40
CA GLU A 285 -8.05 1.52 -13.20
C GLU A 285 -9.14 0.73 -12.45
N GLY A 286 -10.00 0.01 -13.18
CA GLY A 286 -11.17 -0.65 -12.62
C GLY A 286 -12.34 0.31 -12.43
N PRO A 287 -13.34 -0.06 -11.60
CA PRO A 287 -14.57 0.73 -11.45
C PRO A 287 -14.40 2.00 -10.63
N GLN A 288 -13.30 2.09 -9.86
CA GLN A 288 -13.11 3.20 -8.93
C GLN A 288 -11.64 3.38 -8.59
N ALA A 289 -11.14 4.61 -8.61
CA ALA A 289 -9.79 4.95 -8.16
C ALA A 289 -9.68 4.74 -6.64
N TYR A 290 -8.54 4.23 -6.19
CA TYR A 290 -8.25 4.02 -4.78
C TYR A 290 -6.73 3.97 -4.57
N TYR A 291 -6.31 3.99 -3.32
CA TYR A 291 -4.93 3.70 -2.93
C TYR A 291 -4.88 2.46 -2.03
N TRP A 292 -3.75 1.83 -1.93
CA TRP A 292 -3.54 0.73 -1.00
C TRP A 292 -2.17 0.79 -0.37
N GLY A 293 -2.14 0.95 0.95
CA GLY A 293 -0.93 0.95 1.74
C GLY A 293 -0.07 2.19 1.51
N GLY A 294 1.21 1.96 1.42
CA GLY A 294 2.22 2.99 1.35
C GLY A 294 3.02 3.06 2.64
N THR A 295 4.31 3.31 2.47
CA THR A 295 5.28 3.37 3.56
C THR A 295 5.87 4.76 3.62
N TRP A 296 5.71 5.43 4.76
CA TRP A 296 6.33 6.73 5.04
C TRP A 296 7.53 6.55 5.94
N ILE A 297 8.56 7.34 5.67
CA ILE A 297 9.80 7.42 6.44
C ILE A 297 9.65 8.55 7.45
N CYS A 298 9.73 8.23 8.74
CA CYS A 298 9.69 9.20 9.83
C CYS A 298 11.03 9.25 10.54
N ALA A 299 11.47 10.46 10.90
CA ALA A 299 12.64 10.68 11.74
C ALA A 299 12.22 10.75 13.20
N ALA A 300 12.90 10.01 14.06
CA ALA A 300 12.57 9.97 15.48
C ALA A 300 13.14 11.17 16.23
N LYS A 301 12.33 11.77 17.10
CA LYS A 301 12.81 12.76 18.07
C LYS A 301 13.93 12.16 18.92
N GLY A 302 15.00 12.90 19.10
CA GLY A 302 16.16 12.46 19.87
C GLY A 302 17.23 11.73 19.03
N THR A 303 17.02 11.55 17.74
CA THR A 303 18.08 11.01 16.84
C THR A 303 19.30 11.91 16.84
N ASP A 304 20.47 11.31 16.80
CA ASP A 304 21.76 11.99 16.65
C ASP A 304 22.29 11.92 15.20
N ASN A 305 21.48 11.39 14.25
CA ASN A 305 21.89 11.13 12.88
C ASN A 305 21.14 11.99 11.83
N VAL A 306 20.81 13.22 12.16
CA VAL A 306 20.03 14.12 11.28
C VAL A 306 20.65 14.31 9.90
N PRO A 307 21.99 14.52 9.73
CA PRO A 307 22.58 14.68 8.40
C PRO A 307 22.41 13.43 7.50
N PHE A 308 22.59 12.25 8.07
CA PHE A 308 22.34 10.98 7.37
C PHE A 308 20.85 10.87 6.93
N ILE A 309 19.95 11.18 7.84
CA ILE A 309 18.50 11.12 7.59
C ILE A 309 18.11 12.08 6.47
N HIS A 310 18.66 13.31 6.47
CA HIS A 310 18.42 14.28 5.41
C HIS A 310 18.78 13.70 4.04
N ASP A 311 20.00 13.19 3.90
CA ASP A 311 20.48 12.69 2.63
C ASP A 311 19.74 11.44 2.17
N LEU A 312 19.35 10.57 3.11
CA LEU A 312 18.55 9.38 2.83
C LEU A 312 17.15 9.74 2.33
N MET A 313 16.46 10.63 3.04
CA MET A 313 15.13 11.09 2.63
C MET A 313 15.18 11.82 1.28
N TYR A 314 16.18 12.67 1.06
CA TYR A 314 16.36 13.36 -0.21
C TYR A 314 16.57 12.38 -1.37
N ARG A 315 17.50 11.42 -1.20
CA ARG A 315 17.79 10.40 -2.23
C ARG A 315 16.56 9.60 -2.60
N LEU A 316 15.84 9.08 -1.63
CA LEU A 316 14.75 8.15 -1.86
C LEU A 316 13.41 8.81 -2.16
N THR A 317 13.19 10.07 -1.74
CA THR A 317 11.86 10.68 -1.84
C THR A 317 11.81 12.01 -2.60
N CYS A 318 12.95 12.56 -2.98
CA CYS A 318 13.03 13.85 -3.70
C CYS A 318 13.82 13.76 -5.01
N GLU A 319 14.80 12.89 -5.11
CA GLU A 319 15.68 12.80 -6.28
C GLU A 319 14.99 12.09 -7.44
N ALA A 320 14.66 12.84 -8.49
CA ALA A 320 13.90 12.34 -9.62
C ALA A 320 14.54 11.14 -10.32
N ASP A 321 15.87 11.17 -10.53
CA ASP A 321 16.59 10.09 -11.22
C ASP A 321 16.57 8.79 -10.41
N THR A 322 16.72 8.84 -9.09
CA THR A 322 16.62 7.67 -8.21
C THR A 322 15.21 7.10 -8.21
N MET A 323 14.20 7.96 -8.09
CA MET A 323 12.80 7.53 -8.07
C MET A 323 12.35 6.96 -9.41
N LYS A 324 12.84 7.53 -10.51
CA LYS A 324 12.66 6.96 -11.86
C LYS A 324 13.24 5.55 -11.94
N GLN A 325 14.47 5.35 -11.44
CA GLN A 325 15.12 4.05 -11.47
C GLN A 325 14.38 3.01 -10.61
N ILE A 326 13.87 3.41 -9.44
CA ILE A 326 13.03 2.53 -8.61
C ILE A 326 11.81 2.06 -9.41
N THR A 327 11.12 2.95 -10.11
CA THR A 327 9.97 2.57 -10.94
C THR A 327 10.38 1.62 -12.08
N LEU A 328 11.46 1.90 -12.79
CA LEU A 328 11.94 1.05 -13.88
C LEU A 328 12.31 -0.36 -13.40
N ASP A 329 12.86 -0.47 -12.20
CA ASP A 329 13.29 -1.76 -11.62
C ASP A 329 12.14 -2.55 -10.97
N THR A 330 11.19 -1.86 -10.34
CA THR A 330 10.14 -2.49 -9.51
C THR A 330 8.76 -2.45 -10.14
N GLN A 331 8.55 -1.64 -11.17
CA GLN A 331 7.24 -1.34 -11.77
C GLN A 331 6.27 -0.62 -10.82
N ASP A 332 6.73 -0.24 -9.62
CA ASP A 332 5.97 0.58 -8.68
C ASP A 332 5.89 2.03 -9.15
N TYR A 333 4.79 2.70 -8.82
CA TYR A 333 4.57 4.12 -9.13
C TYR A 333 5.15 4.96 -8.00
N THR A 334 6.26 5.66 -8.28
CA THR A 334 6.94 6.45 -7.25
C THR A 334 6.39 7.87 -7.12
N ASN A 335 6.65 8.47 -5.97
CA ASN A 335 6.10 9.75 -5.54
C ASN A 335 6.90 10.94 -6.12
N ASN A 336 7.04 10.96 -7.44
CA ASN A 336 7.68 12.04 -8.17
C ASN A 336 7.00 12.24 -9.52
N GLN A 337 6.23 13.32 -9.66
CA GLN A 337 5.44 13.59 -10.85
C GLN A 337 6.31 13.74 -12.09
N THR A 338 7.46 14.42 -11.97
CA THR A 338 8.40 14.61 -13.09
C THR A 338 8.92 13.27 -13.60
N ALA A 339 9.40 12.41 -12.71
CA ALA A 339 9.90 11.08 -13.08
C ALA A 339 8.81 10.21 -13.71
N MET A 340 7.59 10.23 -13.16
CA MET A 340 6.49 9.45 -13.69
C MET A 340 6.00 9.94 -15.06
N GLU A 341 5.94 11.25 -15.29
CA GLU A 341 5.63 11.84 -16.59
C GLU A 341 6.66 11.45 -17.66
N GLU A 342 7.95 11.48 -17.32
CA GLU A 342 9.01 11.04 -18.25
C GLU A 342 8.84 9.56 -18.66
N ILE A 343 8.51 8.68 -17.74
CA ILE A 343 8.27 7.26 -18.06
C ILE A 343 6.97 7.10 -18.84
N ALA A 344 5.91 7.82 -18.46
CA ALA A 344 4.61 7.77 -19.14
C ALA A 344 4.72 8.16 -20.62
N ASP A 345 5.55 9.14 -20.93
CA ASP A 345 5.77 9.65 -22.28
C ASP A 345 6.84 8.89 -23.07
N SER A 346 7.48 7.91 -22.48
CA SER A 346 8.55 7.11 -23.08
C SER A 346 8.01 5.85 -23.78
N ASP A 347 8.91 5.10 -24.36
CA ASP A 347 8.66 3.76 -24.93
C ASP A 347 8.76 2.63 -23.89
N TYR A 348 8.73 2.97 -22.59
CA TYR A 348 8.72 2.00 -21.51
C TYR A 348 7.60 1.00 -21.68
N SER A 349 7.92 -0.27 -21.54
CA SER A 349 6.94 -1.35 -21.55
C SER A 349 7.33 -2.43 -20.53
N SER A 350 6.32 -3.02 -19.91
CA SER A 350 6.50 -4.13 -18.98
C SER A 350 6.24 -5.46 -19.68
N ASP A 351 7.23 -6.32 -19.77
CA ASP A 351 7.06 -7.68 -20.31
C ASP A 351 6.10 -8.50 -19.45
N PHE A 352 6.14 -8.30 -18.13
CA PHE A 352 5.19 -8.92 -17.20
C PHE A 352 3.75 -8.54 -17.51
N LEU A 353 3.51 -7.29 -17.91
CA LEU A 353 2.18 -6.77 -18.28
C LEU A 353 1.89 -6.88 -19.78
N GLY A 354 2.56 -7.80 -20.48
CA GLY A 354 2.32 -8.05 -21.90
C GLY A 354 2.69 -6.89 -22.82
N GLY A 355 3.65 -6.08 -22.43
CA GLY A 355 4.11 -4.90 -23.17
C GLY A 355 3.42 -3.59 -22.80
N GLN A 356 2.59 -3.56 -21.77
CA GLN A 356 1.90 -2.35 -21.32
C GLN A 356 2.86 -1.35 -20.65
N ASN A 357 2.70 -0.05 -20.96
CA ASN A 357 3.19 1.04 -20.12
C ASN A 357 2.11 1.46 -19.13
N HIS A 358 2.09 0.85 -17.95
CA HIS A 358 1.08 1.11 -16.92
C HIS A 358 1.30 2.43 -16.20
N ILE A 359 2.49 3.02 -16.26
CA ILE A 359 2.79 4.29 -15.60
C ILE A 359 1.93 5.43 -16.19
N ALA A 360 1.72 5.41 -17.53
CA ALA A 360 0.83 6.37 -18.18
C ALA A 360 -0.61 6.33 -17.63
N LEU A 361 -1.10 5.13 -17.31
CA LEU A 361 -2.44 4.96 -16.74
C LEU A 361 -2.56 5.61 -15.36
N PHE A 362 -1.58 5.38 -14.49
CA PHE A 362 -1.64 5.84 -13.10
C PHE A 362 -1.37 7.33 -12.92
N ALA A 363 -0.78 8.00 -13.90
CA ALA A 363 -0.65 9.46 -13.89
C ALA A 363 -2.00 10.16 -13.70
N GLU A 364 -3.06 9.62 -14.32
CA GLU A 364 -4.42 10.15 -14.15
C GLU A 364 -5.12 9.59 -12.89
N ALA A 365 -4.94 8.31 -12.59
CA ALA A 365 -5.57 7.67 -11.42
C ALA A 365 -5.08 8.29 -10.10
N ALA A 366 -3.79 8.59 -9.98
CA ALA A 366 -3.22 9.20 -8.79
C ALA A 366 -3.82 10.57 -8.44
N LYS A 367 -4.27 11.33 -9.44
CA LYS A 367 -4.93 12.62 -9.24
C LYS A 367 -6.31 12.52 -8.59
N LYS A 368 -6.94 11.36 -8.64
CA LYS A 368 -8.28 11.09 -8.10
C LYS A 368 -8.26 10.53 -6.68
N ILE A 369 -7.09 10.26 -6.12
CA ILE A 369 -6.95 9.73 -4.77
C ILE A 369 -7.35 10.80 -3.76
N ASP A 370 -8.31 10.44 -2.89
CA ASP A 370 -8.84 11.28 -1.82
C ASP A 370 -8.59 10.63 -0.47
N MET A 371 -7.75 11.26 0.34
CA MET A 371 -7.42 10.82 1.70
C MET A 371 -8.05 11.68 2.78
N SER A 372 -9.08 12.48 2.45
CA SER A 372 -9.72 13.44 3.37
C SER A 372 -10.45 12.79 4.54
N ASN A 373 -10.86 11.52 4.40
CA ASN A 373 -11.60 10.78 5.43
C ASN A 373 -10.75 9.77 6.21
N ILE A 374 -9.44 9.91 6.18
CA ILE A 374 -8.54 9.10 7.01
C ILE A 374 -8.81 9.37 8.49
N CYS A 375 -8.80 8.31 9.28
CA CYS A 375 -9.10 8.28 10.70
C CYS A 375 -8.04 7.46 11.43
N ASP A 376 -7.71 7.83 12.65
CA ASP A 376 -6.71 7.13 13.47
C ASP A 376 -7.11 5.69 13.82
N TYR A 377 -8.38 5.35 13.66
CA TYR A 377 -8.95 4.03 13.90
C TYR A 377 -9.08 3.16 12.64
N ASP A 378 -8.60 3.65 11.49
CA ASP A 378 -8.79 2.96 10.19
C ASP A 378 -8.24 1.54 10.21
N LYS A 379 -7.03 1.32 10.74
CA LYS A 379 -6.42 0.00 10.79
C LYS A 379 -7.32 -1.00 11.50
N ASP A 380 -7.74 -0.68 12.72
CA ASP A 380 -8.55 -1.57 13.52
C ASP A 380 -9.95 -1.78 12.92
N CYS A 381 -10.61 -0.69 12.51
CA CYS A 381 -11.94 -0.79 11.89
C CYS A 381 -11.89 -1.61 10.59
N ASN A 382 -10.94 -1.34 9.70
CA ASN A 382 -10.81 -2.05 8.44
C ASN A 382 -10.49 -3.54 8.64
N GLU A 383 -9.58 -3.88 9.54
CA GLU A 383 -9.24 -5.27 9.82
C GLU A 383 -10.39 -6.03 10.47
N GLN A 384 -11.05 -5.43 11.46
CA GLN A 384 -12.09 -6.12 12.22
C GLN A 384 -13.39 -6.27 11.45
N ILE A 385 -13.79 -5.31 10.61
CA ILE A 385 -14.98 -5.46 9.77
C ILE A 385 -14.80 -6.59 8.76
N GLN A 386 -13.63 -6.73 8.16
CA GLN A 386 -13.33 -7.81 7.24
C GLN A 386 -13.39 -9.17 7.95
N LYS A 387 -12.71 -9.31 9.07
CA LYS A 387 -12.70 -10.57 9.86
C LYS A 387 -14.08 -10.96 10.34
N ALA A 388 -14.87 -10.03 10.84
CA ALA A 388 -16.20 -10.29 11.36
C ALA A 388 -17.18 -10.78 10.29
N PHE A 389 -17.03 -10.28 9.05
CA PHE A 389 -17.96 -10.59 7.96
C PHE A 389 -17.60 -11.84 7.13
N HIS A 390 -16.40 -12.40 7.22
CA HIS A 390 -16.06 -13.61 6.50
C HIS A 390 -17.06 -14.77 6.76
N PRO A 391 -17.44 -15.10 8.00
CA PRO A 391 -18.46 -16.15 8.25
C PRO A 391 -19.84 -15.82 7.68
N TYR A 392 -20.22 -14.53 7.64
CA TYR A 392 -21.45 -14.09 6.98
C TYR A 392 -21.42 -14.36 5.47
N PHE A 393 -20.31 -14.09 4.81
CA PHE A 393 -20.13 -14.38 3.39
C PHE A 393 -20.22 -15.89 3.09
N ASP A 394 -19.75 -16.72 4.01
CA ASP A 394 -19.86 -18.17 3.92
C ASP A 394 -21.27 -18.71 4.21
N GLY A 395 -22.15 -17.88 4.75
CA GLY A 395 -23.51 -18.28 5.14
C GLY A 395 -23.58 -18.95 6.51
N ASP A 396 -22.51 -18.90 7.30
CA ASP A 396 -22.42 -19.55 8.62
C ASP A 396 -23.11 -18.75 9.73
N ILE A 397 -23.17 -17.42 9.59
CA ILE A 397 -23.82 -16.52 10.53
C ILE A 397 -24.71 -15.50 9.80
N SER A 398 -25.59 -14.85 10.54
CA SER A 398 -26.42 -13.76 10.02
C SER A 398 -25.64 -12.45 9.92
N TYR A 399 -26.19 -11.49 9.20
CA TYR A 399 -25.68 -10.10 9.15
C TYR A 399 -25.59 -9.49 10.54
N ASP A 400 -26.64 -9.63 11.35
CA ASP A 400 -26.68 -9.06 12.71
C ASP A 400 -25.62 -9.69 13.62
N GLU A 401 -25.39 -10.99 13.49
CA GLU A 401 -24.33 -11.69 14.23
C GLU A 401 -22.93 -11.18 13.82
N ALA A 402 -22.71 -10.95 12.52
CA ALA A 402 -21.45 -10.37 12.02
C ALA A 402 -21.24 -8.95 12.54
N MET A 403 -22.27 -8.11 12.55
CA MET A 403 -22.21 -6.74 13.11
C MET A 403 -21.93 -6.77 14.61
N GLU A 404 -22.58 -7.66 15.36
CA GLU A 404 -22.32 -7.82 16.79
C GLU A 404 -20.87 -8.25 17.07
N ASP A 405 -20.34 -9.17 16.27
CA ASP A 405 -18.94 -9.58 16.36
C ASP A 405 -17.98 -8.44 16.05
N PHE A 406 -18.27 -7.65 15.03
CA PHE A 406 -17.47 -6.44 14.71
C PHE A 406 -17.42 -5.48 15.89
N TYR A 407 -18.54 -5.13 16.46
CA TYR A 407 -18.58 -4.22 17.61
C TYR A 407 -17.90 -4.81 18.86
N THR A 408 -18.03 -6.11 19.09
CA THR A 408 -17.33 -6.79 20.18
C THR A 408 -15.81 -6.72 20.01
N ARG A 409 -15.32 -6.96 18.79
CA ARG A 409 -13.90 -6.85 18.45
C ARG A 409 -13.38 -5.42 18.64
N MET A 410 -14.14 -4.44 18.16
CA MET A 410 -13.75 -3.04 18.31
C MET A 410 -13.74 -2.59 19.76
N LYS A 411 -14.69 -3.03 20.58
CA LYS A 411 -14.70 -2.71 22.03
C LYS A 411 -13.50 -3.28 22.77
N ALA A 412 -13.00 -4.43 22.34
CA ALA A 412 -11.81 -5.03 22.94
C ALA A 412 -10.53 -4.24 22.58
N LEU A 413 -10.45 -3.67 21.39
CA LEU A 413 -9.29 -2.89 20.93
C LEU A 413 -9.36 -1.42 21.34
N GLU A 414 -10.54 -0.82 21.23
CA GLU A 414 -10.80 0.60 21.40
C GLU A 414 -12.00 0.79 22.36
N PRO A 415 -11.81 0.52 23.66
CA PRO A 415 -12.92 0.48 24.63
C PRO A 415 -13.64 1.82 24.82
N GLU A 416 -13.02 2.94 24.43
CA GLU A 416 -13.60 4.27 24.49
C GLU A 416 -14.66 4.55 23.40
N LEU A 417 -14.66 3.76 22.32
CA LEU A 417 -15.60 3.97 21.21
C LEU A 417 -16.98 3.40 21.52
N THR A 418 -18.01 4.10 21.04
CA THR A 418 -19.40 3.67 21.05
C THR A 418 -19.88 3.32 19.63
N HIS A 419 -21.09 2.76 19.52
CA HIS A 419 -21.73 2.45 18.23
C HIS A 419 -23.23 2.69 18.24
#